data_06cd8d8572e45d521d6c7cf8d9e3ffe4
#
_entry.id   06cd8d8572e45d521d6c7cf8d9e3ffe4
#
_cell.length_a   1.000
_cell.length_b   1.000
_cell.length_c   1.000
_cell.angle_alpha   90.00
_cell.angle_beta   90.00
_cell.angle_gamma   90.00
#
_symmetry.space_group_name_H-M   'P 1'
#
loop_
_entity.id
_entity.type
_entity.pdbx_description
1 polymer ?
#
loop_
_entity_poly.entity_id
_entity_poly.type
_entity_poly.pdbx_seq_one_letter_code
_entity_poly.pdbx_strand_id
1 'polypeptide(L)'
;MATGLQRRFVQMGQTLIRLLGIFTISLFSLAASAPAYASEKLDVVALVTKSIDQTRGLSSYAEMSMLIKRPSWQRKSTLKAWTRGREDALIRFVAPTRDAGNALLKQGERMWTFTPKLNKSIRLPGGMMSQSWAGSDFSYNDMSRSDKWLRDYTLEHVATEQDGALKVYVIDAVPREDAAVVWGKERLRIREDLVLVEMAYFDQDMQPVRRMQSLDIGELGGRIMATRMRMQDVAKPDQYTELEYLDMDFDVDVPDRMFTLFSLQSGRNR
;
A
#
# COMPACT_ATOMS: atom_id res chain seq x y z
N MET A 1 -8.84 31.11 -87.13
CA MET A 1 -7.86 32.13 -87.56
C MET A 1 -6.59 31.77 -86.88
N ALA A 2 -5.78 31.10 -87.49
CA ALA A 2 -4.59 31.54 -88.28
C ALA A 2 -3.39 31.56 -87.37
N THR A 3 -2.57 30.52 -87.44
CA THR A 3 -1.30 30.51 -88.22
C THR A 3 -0.17 31.10 -87.38
N GLY A 4 0.92 30.57 -87.20
CA GLY A 4 1.76 29.70 -88.02
C GLY A 4 3.18 29.90 -87.57
N LEU A 5 3.84 28.88 -87.82
CA LEU A 5 5.14 28.73 -88.55
C LEU A 5 6.37 28.95 -87.67
N GLN A 6 7.02 27.86 -87.40
CA GLN A 6 8.09 27.21 -88.21
C GLN A 6 9.44 27.94 -88.19
N ARG A 7 10.34 27.19 -87.74
CA ARG A 7 11.53 26.60 -88.36
C ARG A 7 12.87 27.22 -88.03
N ARG A 8 13.75 26.35 -87.65
CA ARG A 8 15.06 25.92 -88.21
C ARG A 8 16.24 26.79 -87.77
N PHE A 9 17.36 26.32 -87.49
CA PHE A 9 18.36 25.34 -88.01
C PHE A 9 19.44 25.20 -86.90
N VAL A 10 19.87 24.04 -86.50
CA VAL A 10 20.90 23.17 -87.08
C VAL A 10 22.34 23.62 -86.84
N GLN A 11 23.01 22.81 -86.08
CA GLN A 11 24.31 22.18 -86.24
C GLN A 11 25.60 22.86 -85.81
N MET A 12 26.41 21.97 -85.38
CA MET A 12 27.89 21.93 -85.32
C MET A 12 28.50 22.61 -84.10
N GLY A 13 29.36 22.01 -83.38
CA GLY A 13 30.15 20.80 -83.51
C GLY A 13 30.99 20.61 -82.26
N GLN A 14 31.16 19.39 -82.08
CA GLN A 14 32.31 18.63 -81.63
C GLN A 14 33.28 19.18 -80.57
N THR A 15 33.40 18.32 -79.54
CA THR A 15 34.64 17.84 -78.96
C THR A 15 35.40 18.76 -78.02
N LEU A 16 35.32 18.49 -76.71
CA LEU A 16 36.52 18.11 -75.98
C LEU A 16 36.17 17.30 -74.72
N ILE A 17 36.74 16.14 -74.69
CA ILE A 17 36.86 15.20 -73.62
C ILE A 17 37.64 15.82 -72.46
N ARG A 18 37.21 15.68 -71.21
CA ARG A 18 37.98 15.06 -70.14
C ARG A 18 37.47 15.29 -68.72
N LEU A 19 37.48 14.18 -67.99
CA LEU A 19 37.67 13.92 -66.56
C LEU A 19 36.45 14.15 -65.64
N LEU A 20 35.73 13.09 -65.52
CA LEU A 20 35.61 12.20 -64.35
C LEU A 20 36.01 12.83 -63.01
N GLY A 21 35.03 13.09 -62.25
CA GLY A 21 35.09 13.23 -60.80
C GLY A 21 33.83 12.71 -60.18
N ILE A 22 33.71 11.35 -60.06
CA ILE A 22 32.67 10.75 -59.29
C ILE A 22 32.97 10.97 -57.84
N PHE A 23 32.31 12.00 -57.27
CA PHE A 23 32.33 12.20 -55.82
C PHE A 23 31.17 11.40 -55.22
N THR A 24 31.45 10.15 -54.86
CA THR A 24 30.53 9.31 -54.06
C THR A 24 30.54 9.89 -52.65
N ILE A 25 29.53 10.69 -52.31
CA ILE A 25 29.25 11.06 -50.93
C ILE A 25 28.67 9.80 -50.24
N SER A 26 29.54 9.06 -49.58
CA SER A 26 29.14 8.01 -48.63
C SER A 26 28.49 8.68 -47.44
N LEU A 27 27.15 8.68 -47.43
CA LEU A 27 26.36 9.05 -46.25
C LEU A 27 26.57 7.96 -45.20
N PHE A 28 27.56 8.17 -44.33
CA PHE A 28 27.77 7.33 -43.15
C PHE A 28 26.62 7.66 -42.16
N SER A 29 25.54 6.89 -42.24
CA SER A 29 24.45 6.91 -41.23
C SER A 29 25.02 6.51 -39.91
N LEU A 30 25.41 7.45 -39.06
CA LEU A 30 25.73 7.24 -37.66
C LEU A 30 24.39 6.90 -36.97
N ALA A 31 24.05 5.61 -36.94
CA ALA A 31 22.97 5.12 -36.12
C ALA A 31 23.39 5.35 -34.66
N ALA A 32 22.95 6.45 -34.09
CA ALA A 32 23.03 6.67 -32.65
C ALA A 32 22.20 5.58 -31.98
N SER A 33 22.86 4.50 -31.57
CA SER A 33 22.26 3.54 -30.64
C SER A 33 21.99 4.29 -29.34
N ALA A 34 20.74 4.75 -29.16
CA ALA A 34 20.27 5.20 -27.87
C ALA A 34 20.47 4.03 -26.89
N PRO A 35 21.12 4.26 -25.74
CA PRO A 35 21.20 3.21 -24.74
C PRO A 35 19.77 2.81 -24.40
N ALA A 36 19.43 1.55 -24.66
CA ALA A 36 18.22 0.96 -24.13
C ALA A 36 18.39 1.01 -22.61
N TYR A 37 17.76 1.98 -21.97
CA TYR A 37 17.55 1.95 -20.52
C TYR A 37 16.74 0.68 -20.26
N ALA A 38 17.40 -0.40 -19.89
CA ALA A 38 16.76 -1.55 -19.34
C ALA A 38 15.96 -1.02 -18.15
N SER A 39 14.62 -1.02 -18.26
CA SER A 39 13.74 -0.70 -17.14
C SER A 39 14.11 -1.66 -16.03
N GLU A 40 14.74 -1.15 -15.00
CA GLU A 40 15.10 -1.94 -13.83
C GLU A 40 13.81 -2.58 -13.30
N LYS A 41 13.79 -3.91 -13.29
CA LYS A 41 12.61 -4.65 -12.86
C LYS A 41 12.32 -4.28 -11.41
N LEU A 42 11.13 -3.76 -11.13
CA LEU A 42 10.71 -3.38 -9.79
C LEU A 42 10.89 -4.56 -8.82
N ASP A 43 11.66 -4.38 -7.77
CA ASP A 43 11.72 -5.32 -6.65
C ASP A 43 10.47 -5.13 -5.78
N VAL A 44 9.44 -5.92 -6.08
CA VAL A 44 8.13 -5.85 -5.42
C VAL A 44 8.23 -6.19 -3.94
N VAL A 45 9.07 -7.16 -3.57
CA VAL A 45 9.25 -7.58 -2.18
C VAL A 45 9.93 -6.45 -1.39
N ALA A 46 10.95 -5.83 -1.94
CA ALA A 46 11.60 -4.69 -1.30
C ALA A 46 10.65 -3.48 -1.16
N LEU A 47 9.82 -3.20 -2.18
CA LEU A 47 8.83 -2.12 -2.11
C LEU A 47 7.81 -2.35 -1.00
N VAL A 48 7.19 -3.53 -0.94
CA VAL A 48 6.20 -3.88 0.10
C VAL A 48 6.84 -3.87 1.48
N THR A 49 8.08 -4.40 1.60
CA THR A 49 8.85 -4.38 2.85
C THR A 49 9.06 -2.95 3.36
N LYS A 50 9.55 -2.06 2.49
CA LYS A 50 9.79 -0.65 2.84
C LYS A 50 8.49 0.08 3.20
N SER A 51 7.39 -0.19 2.50
CA SER A 51 6.07 0.39 2.81
C SER A 51 5.57 -0.04 4.20
N ILE A 52 5.77 -1.29 4.59
CA ILE A 52 5.46 -1.77 5.94
C ILE A 52 6.34 -1.06 6.97
N ASP A 53 7.64 -0.98 6.74
CA ASP A 53 8.61 -0.40 7.68
C ASP A 53 8.43 1.12 7.80
N GLN A 54 7.94 1.79 6.74
CA GLN A 54 7.60 3.22 6.76
C GLN A 54 6.57 3.56 7.86
N THR A 55 5.58 2.69 8.07
CA THR A 55 4.48 2.93 9.00
C THR A 55 4.71 2.33 10.40
N ARG A 56 5.78 1.53 10.59
CA ARG A 56 6.04 0.86 11.88
C ARG A 56 7.33 1.32 12.56
N GLY A 57 8.40 1.58 11.81
CA GLY A 57 9.74 1.78 12.37
C GLY A 57 10.27 0.51 13.05
N LEU A 58 11.32 0.63 13.81
CA LEU A 58 11.81 -0.43 14.71
C LEU A 58 10.88 -0.59 15.91
N SER A 59 10.29 0.51 16.36
CA SER A 59 9.25 0.59 17.38
C SER A 59 8.40 1.84 17.12
N SER A 60 7.20 1.89 17.69
CA SER A 60 6.38 3.09 17.56
C SER A 60 5.39 3.23 18.72
N TYR A 61 5.00 4.48 18.97
CA TYR A 61 3.84 4.86 19.75
C TYR A 61 2.89 5.64 18.87
N ALA A 62 1.59 5.42 19.02
CA ALA A 62 0.57 6.19 18.31
C ALA A 62 -0.64 6.48 19.21
N GLU A 63 -1.22 7.68 19.05
CA GLU A 63 -2.60 7.97 19.42
C GLU A 63 -3.47 7.99 18.19
N MET A 64 -4.63 7.35 18.29
CA MET A 64 -5.54 7.19 17.14
C MET A 64 -6.98 7.46 17.56
N SER A 65 -7.74 8.03 16.64
CA SER A 65 -9.20 8.09 16.70
C SER A 65 -9.77 6.99 15.80
N MET A 66 -10.72 6.21 16.29
CA MET A 66 -11.47 5.24 15.50
C MET A 66 -12.94 5.64 15.47
N LEU A 67 -13.47 5.90 14.28
CA LEU A 67 -14.89 6.15 14.04
C LEU A 67 -15.52 4.94 13.34
N ILE A 68 -16.48 4.31 14.00
CA ILE A 68 -17.33 3.29 13.38
C ILE A 68 -18.64 3.94 12.99
N LYS A 69 -18.96 3.93 11.67
CA LYS A 69 -20.20 4.45 11.10
C LYS A 69 -21.11 3.30 10.67
N ARG A 70 -22.36 3.34 11.11
CA ARG A 70 -23.44 2.42 10.74
C ARG A 70 -24.70 3.24 10.37
N PRO A 71 -25.68 2.69 9.67
CA PRO A 71 -26.85 3.45 9.21
C PRO A 71 -27.60 4.18 10.34
N SER A 72 -27.73 3.55 11.51
CA SER A 72 -28.52 4.09 12.64
C SER A 72 -27.66 4.63 13.80
N TRP A 73 -26.34 4.44 13.79
CA TRP A 73 -25.47 4.87 14.88
C TRP A 73 -24.03 5.10 14.42
N GLN A 74 -23.30 5.82 15.24
CA GLN A 74 -21.86 5.94 15.12
C GLN A 74 -21.19 5.85 16.49
N ARG A 75 -19.93 5.43 16.52
CA ARG A 75 -19.13 5.36 17.72
C ARG A 75 -17.72 5.87 17.43
N LYS A 76 -17.30 6.86 18.21
CA LYS A 76 -15.92 7.35 18.19
C LYS A 76 -15.19 6.84 19.43
N SER A 77 -13.97 6.32 19.25
CA SER A 77 -13.12 5.85 20.33
C SER A 77 -11.71 6.39 20.13
N THR A 78 -10.99 6.63 21.24
CA THR A 78 -9.58 6.99 21.21
C THR A 78 -8.76 5.77 21.67
N LEU A 79 -7.68 5.50 20.97
CA LEU A 79 -6.80 4.37 21.19
C LEU A 79 -5.36 4.85 21.34
N LYS A 80 -4.59 4.10 22.14
CA LYS A 80 -3.13 4.18 22.15
C LYS A 80 -2.56 2.86 21.69
N ALA A 81 -1.53 2.92 20.87
CA ALA A 81 -0.87 1.75 20.33
C ALA A 81 0.64 1.84 20.53
N TRP A 82 1.25 0.72 20.89
CA TRP A 82 2.69 0.53 20.95
C TRP A 82 3.05 -0.64 20.08
N THR A 83 4.13 -0.51 19.31
CA THR A 83 4.64 -1.60 18.49
C THR A 83 6.14 -1.77 18.69
N ARG A 84 6.63 -2.97 18.46
CA ARG A 84 8.06 -3.28 18.40
C ARG A 84 8.30 -4.34 17.33
N GLY A 85 9.15 -3.99 16.35
CA GLY A 85 9.33 -4.79 15.16
C GLY A 85 8.02 -5.06 14.45
N ARG A 86 7.91 -6.21 13.80
CA ARG A 86 6.71 -6.67 13.13
C ARG A 86 5.85 -7.60 13.97
N GLU A 87 6.35 -8.04 15.11
CA GLU A 87 5.76 -9.11 15.91
C GLU A 87 4.98 -8.62 17.12
N ASP A 88 5.43 -7.57 17.78
CA ASP A 88 4.82 -7.12 19.02
C ASP A 88 3.94 -5.90 18.81
N ALA A 89 2.73 -5.93 19.35
CA ALA A 89 1.82 -4.80 19.37
C ALA A 89 0.90 -4.86 20.59
N LEU A 90 0.68 -3.71 21.24
CA LEU A 90 -0.36 -3.51 22.26
C LEU A 90 -1.23 -2.34 21.80
N ILE A 91 -2.53 -2.57 21.67
CA ILE A 91 -3.52 -1.54 21.38
C ILE A 91 -4.48 -1.45 22.56
N ARG A 92 -4.76 -0.23 23.04
CA ARG A 92 -5.63 0.01 24.19
C ARG A 92 -6.62 1.12 23.89
N PHE A 93 -7.88 0.86 24.19
CA PHE A 93 -8.91 1.91 24.19
C PHE A 93 -8.76 2.78 25.44
N VAL A 94 -8.74 4.09 25.26
CA VAL A 94 -8.63 5.06 26.33
C VAL A 94 -9.91 5.90 26.50
N ALA A 95 -10.70 6.03 25.47
CA ALA A 95 -12.00 6.71 25.48
C ALA A 95 -12.97 6.08 24.47
N PRO A 96 -14.28 6.23 24.66
CA PRO A 96 -14.98 6.72 25.82
C PRO A 96 -14.90 5.75 27.01
N THR A 97 -15.36 6.18 28.19
CA THR A 97 -15.31 5.38 29.44
C THR A 97 -15.85 3.96 29.29
N ARG A 98 -16.91 3.77 28.48
CA ARG A 98 -17.53 2.45 28.24
C ARG A 98 -16.60 1.46 27.53
N ASP A 99 -15.66 1.97 26.74
CA ASP A 99 -14.71 1.18 25.92
C ASP A 99 -13.30 1.18 26.54
N ALA A 100 -13.03 2.12 27.46
CA ALA A 100 -11.73 2.30 28.07
C ALA A 100 -11.24 1.05 28.79
N GLY A 101 -9.96 0.73 28.58
CA GLY A 101 -9.29 -0.45 29.14
C GLY A 101 -9.48 -1.72 28.30
N ASN A 102 -10.39 -1.77 27.29
CA ASN A 102 -10.33 -2.86 26.31
C ASN A 102 -8.97 -2.80 25.62
N ALA A 103 -8.35 -3.96 25.41
CA ALA A 103 -7.03 -4.00 24.85
C ALA A 103 -6.81 -5.25 23.99
N LEU A 104 -5.88 -5.13 23.04
CA LEU A 104 -5.42 -6.18 22.15
C LEU A 104 -3.90 -6.28 22.28
N LEU A 105 -3.39 -7.46 22.55
CA LEU A 105 -1.96 -7.77 22.58
C LEU A 105 -1.63 -8.75 21.47
N LYS A 106 -0.61 -8.46 20.68
CA LYS A 106 0.03 -9.36 19.73
C LYS A 106 1.45 -9.65 20.19
N GLN A 107 1.85 -10.90 20.19
CA GLN A 107 3.22 -11.36 20.38
C GLN A 107 3.51 -12.47 19.36
N GLY A 108 4.31 -12.18 18.34
CA GLY A 108 4.49 -13.08 17.21
C GLY A 108 3.15 -13.44 16.58
N GLU A 109 2.88 -14.72 16.45
CA GLU A 109 1.63 -15.26 15.90
C GLU A 109 0.47 -15.29 16.92
N ARG A 110 0.72 -15.01 18.18
CA ARG A 110 -0.27 -15.12 19.23
C ARG A 110 -0.93 -13.78 19.51
N MET A 111 -2.25 -13.80 19.65
CA MET A 111 -3.03 -12.63 20.02
C MET A 111 -3.92 -12.90 21.21
N TRP A 112 -4.11 -11.87 22.03
CA TRP A 112 -5.01 -11.88 23.18
C TRP A 112 -5.83 -10.59 23.19
N THR A 113 -7.09 -10.73 23.58
CA THR A 113 -7.96 -9.58 23.88
C THR A 113 -8.25 -9.54 25.36
N PHE A 114 -8.36 -8.34 25.92
CA PHE A 114 -8.78 -8.10 27.29
C PHE A 114 -10.02 -7.22 27.32
N THR A 115 -10.99 -7.61 28.14
CA THR A 115 -12.21 -6.86 28.38
C THR A 115 -12.35 -6.57 29.88
N PRO A 116 -12.22 -5.31 30.31
CA PRO A 116 -12.29 -4.94 31.74
C PRO A 116 -13.58 -5.34 32.43
N LYS A 117 -14.71 -5.26 31.74
CA LYS A 117 -16.03 -5.65 32.28
C LYS A 117 -16.09 -7.09 32.75
N LEU A 118 -15.39 -7.97 32.06
CA LEU A 118 -15.31 -9.40 32.39
C LEU A 118 -14.05 -9.72 33.21
N ASN A 119 -13.12 -8.78 33.29
CA ASN A 119 -11.78 -8.97 33.85
C ASN A 119 -11.08 -10.22 33.29
N LYS A 120 -11.23 -10.47 31.98
CA LYS A 120 -10.71 -11.67 31.33
C LYS A 120 -9.82 -11.31 30.15
N SER A 121 -8.67 -11.99 30.07
CA SER A 121 -7.84 -12.08 28.89
C SER A 121 -8.14 -13.39 28.18
N ILE A 122 -8.43 -13.31 26.89
CA ILE A 122 -8.77 -14.46 26.04
C ILE A 122 -7.73 -14.53 24.92
N ARG A 123 -7.07 -15.67 24.78
CA ARG A 123 -6.24 -15.94 23.62
C ARG A 123 -7.16 -16.18 22.41
N LEU A 124 -6.90 -15.50 21.31
CA LEU A 124 -7.67 -15.65 20.08
C LEU A 124 -7.23 -16.92 19.34
N PRO A 125 -8.09 -17.92 19.17
CA PRO A 125 -7.80 -19.05 18.31
C PRO A 125 -7.86 -18.66 16.83
N GLY A 126 -7.20 -19.42 15.94
CA GLY A 126 -7.14 -19.14 14.51
C GLY A 126 -8.51 -18.92 13.86
N GLY A 127 -9.54 -19.69 14.26
CA GLY A 127 -10.90 -19.52 13.74
C GLY A 127 -11.60 -18.21 14.11
N MET A 128 -11.07 -17.45 15.06
CA MET A 128 -11.60 -16.12 15.42
C MET A 128 -10.89 -14.97 14.70
N MET A 129 -9.80 -15.24 13.99
CA MET A 129 -8.99 -14.17 13.38
C MET A 129 -9.74 -13.39 12.29
N SER A 130 -10.72 -13.99 11.61
CA SER A 130 -11.57 -13.32 10.61
C SER A 130 -12.71 -12.51 11.23
N GLN A 131 -12.94 -12.62 12.54
CA GLN A 131 -14.01 -11.87 13.20
C GLN A 131 -13.69 -10.39 13.32
N SER A 132 -14.74 -9.57 13.37
CA SER A 132 -14.66 -8.12 13.56
C SER A 132 -13.97 -7.78 14.88
N TRP A 133 -12.93 -6.95 14.81
CA TRP A 133 -12.27 -6.38 15.96
C TRP A 133 -13.10 -5.19 16.52
N ALA A 134 -13.48 -5.28 17.77
CA ALA A 134 -14.22 -4.23 18.48
C ALA A 134 -15.51 -3.76 17.78
N GLY A 135 -16.12 -4.58 16.91
CA GLY A 135 -17.31 -4.23 16.11
C GLY A 135 -17.03 -3.27 14.95
N SER A 136 -15.75 -3.10 14.60
CA SER A 136 -15.30 -2.32 13.44
C SER A 136 -15.35 -3.15 12.15
N ASP A 137 -15.01 -2.54 11.02
CA ASP A 137 -14.82 -3.24 9.75
C ASP A 137 -13.43 -3.87 9.62
N PHE A 138 -12.55 -3.63 10.60
CA PHE A 138 -11.29 -4.36 10.73
C PHE A 138 -11.51 -5.71 11.42
N SER A 139 -10.86 -6.74 10.95
CA SER A 139 -10.79 -8.04 11.61
C SER A 139 -9.57 -8.13 12.53
N TYR A 140 -9.55 -9.13 13.43
CA TYR A 140 -8.32 -9.43 14.18
C TYR A 140 -7.15 -9.77 13.26
N ASN A 141 -7.45 -10.40 12.11
CA ASN A 141 -6.44 -10.70 11.12
C ASN A 141 -5.80 -9.43 10.54
N ASP A 142 -6.58 -8.38 10.30
CA ASP A 142 -6.04 -7.10 9.84
C ASP A 142 -5.11 -6.47 10.88
N MET A 143 -5.42 -6.63 12.18
CA MET A 143 -4.57 -6.14 13.28
C MET A 143 -3.27 -6.95 13.45
N SER A 144 -3.19 -8.17 12.90
CA SER A 144 -2.02 -9.06 13.03
C SER A 144 -1.00 -8.91 11.90
N ARG A 145 -1.30 -8.17 10.83
CA ARG A 145 -0.78 -8.36 9.48
C ARG A 145 0.57 -7.76 9.11
N SER A 146 1.35 -7.24 10.01
CA SER A 146 2.53 -6.45 9.61
C SER A 146 3.52 -7.15 8.64
N ASP A 147 3.53 -8.48 8.56
CA ASP A 147 4.48 -9.25 7.74
C ASP A 147 3.85 -10.36 6.87
N LYS A 148 2.54 -10.57 7.00
CA LYS A 148 1.85 -11.67 6.30
C LYS A 148 1.97 -11.62 4.78
N TRP A 149 1.96 -10.45 4.16
CA TRP A 149 2.15 -10.33 2.72
C TRP A 149 3.49 -10.91 2.25
N LEU A 150 4.53 -10.74 3.06
CA LEU A 150 5.87 -11.24 2.72
C LEU A 150 6.00 -12.76 2.94
N ARG A 151 5.21 -13.30 3.86
CA ARG A 151 5.30 -14.71 4.26
C ARG A 151 4.26 -15.59 3.54
N ASP A 152 3.00 -15.16 3.54
CA ASP A 152 1.87 -16.00 3.17
C ASP A 152 1.41 -15.78 1.71
N TYR A 153 2.01 -14.81 0.98
CA TYR A 153 1.58 -14.44 -0.36
C TYR A 153 2.74 -14.43 -1.36
N THR A 154 2.42 -14.68 -2.62
CA THR A 154 3.25 -14.34 -3.77
C THR A 154 2.86 -12.94 -4.22
N LEU A 155 3.86 -12.06 -4.41
CA LEU A 155 3.65 -10.66 -4.78
C LEU A 155 4.00 -10.46 -6.25
N GLU A 156 3.10 -9.84 -7.01
CA GLU A 156 3.27 -9.56 -8.43
C GLU A 156 2.96 -8.09 -8.73
N HIS A 157 3.86 -7.40 -9.44
CA HIS A 157 3.60 -6.07 -9.98
C HIS A 157 2.75 -6.19 -11.24
N VAL A 158 1.53 -5.68 -11.23
CA VAL A 158 0.57 -5.83 -12.32
C VAL A 158 0.34 -4.55 -13.11
N ALA A 159 0.57 -3.38 -12.52
CA ALA A 159 0.44 -2.09 -13.20
C ALA A 159 1.22 -0.98 -12.47
N THR A 160 1.51 0.09 -13.19
CA THR A 160 1.95 1.36 -12.62
C THR A 160 0.97 2.44 -13.06
N GLU A 161 0.42 3.17 -12.10
CA GLU A 161 -0.53 4.25 -12.30
C GLU A 161 0.10 5.58 -11.87
N GLN A 162 -0.66 6.68 -12.00
CA GLN A 162 -0.23 8.02 -11.57
C GLN A 162 -1.20 8.58 -10.53
N ASP A 163 -0.65 9.19 -9.48
CA ASP A 163 -1.36 10.00 -8.50
C ASP A 163 -0.68 11.39 -8.45
N GLY A 164 -1.19 12.32 -9.23
CA GLY A 164 -0.52 13.59 -9.47
C GLY A 164 0.84 13.38 -10.14
N ALA A 165 1.91 13.83 -9.49
CA ALA A 165 3.28 13.68 -9.97
C ALA A 165 3.93 12.33 -9.55
N LEU A 166 3.30 11.59 -8.66
CA LEU A 166 3.86 10.38 -8.06
C LEU A 166 3.35 9.12 -8.78
N LYS A 167 4.22 8.12 -8.91
CA LYS A 167 3.84 6.79 -9.39
C LYS A 167 3.15 6.01 -8.28
N VAL A 168 2.17 5.19 -8.67
CA VAL A 168 1.51 4.21 -7.81
C VAL A 168 1.71 2.83 -8.41
N TYR A 169 2.39 1.97 -7.67
CA TYR A 169 2.62 0.59 -8.05
C TYR A 169 1.44 -0.27 -7.59
N VAL A 170 0.81 -0.95 -8.53
CA VAL A 170 -0.29 -1.87 -8.27
C VAL A 170 0.29 -3.27 -8.15
N ILE A 171 0.09 -3.88 -7.00
CA ILE A 171 0.65 -5.18 -6.64
C ILE A 171 -0.48 -6.13 -6.28
N ASP A 172 -0.55 -7.27 -6.96
CA ASP A 172 -1.41 -8.37 -6.56
C ASP A 172 -0.64 -9.27 -5.59
N ALA A 173 -1.25 -9.51 -4.44
CA ALA A 173 -0.80 -10.45 -3.44
C ALA A 173 -1.73 -11.67 -3.50
N VAL A 174 -1.23 -12.78 -4.04
CA VAL A 174 -1.97 -14.03 -4.19
C VAL A 174 -1.53 -15.00 -3.09
N PRO A 175 -2.45 -15.55 -2.31
CA PRO A 175 -2.12 -16.49 -1.25
C PRO A 175 -1.34 -17.70 -1.79
N ARG A 176 -0.34 -18.17 -1.04
CA ARG A 176 0.33 -19.44 -1.31
C ARG A 176 -0.62 -20.59 -0.96
N GLU A 177 -0.40 -21.77 -1.52
CA GLU A 177 -1.27 -22.94 -1.34
C GLU A 177 -1.49 -23.35 0.11
N ASP A 178 -0.48 -23.16 0.96
CA ASP A 178 -0.49 -23.49 2.39
C ASP A 178 -0.90 -22.34 3.30
N ALA A 179 -1.20 -21.17 2.74
CA ALA A 179 -1.55 -19.99 3.50
C ALA A 179 -2.96 -20.10 4.11
N ALA A 180 -3.06 -19.96 5.42
CA ALA A 180 -4.34 -19.95 6.14
C ALA A 180 -5.05 -18.59 5.99
N VAL A 181 -5.47 -18.23 4.77
CA VAL A 181 -6.15 -16.99 4.44
C VAL A 181 -7.50 -17.27 3.76
N VAL A 182 -8.43 -16.33 3.93
CA VAL A 182 -9.81 -16.47 3.40
C VAL A 182 -9.99 -15.75 2.06
N TRP A 183 -9.04 -14.93 1.65
CA TRP A 183 -9.12 -14.13 0.43
C TRP A 183 -8.58 -14.90 -0.77
N GLY A 184 -9.19 -14.74 -1.94
CA GLY A 184 -8.65 -15.22 -3.20
C GLY A 184 -7.44 -14.39 -3.64
N LYS A 185 -7.47 -13.08 -3.34
CA LYS A 185 -6.39 -12.14 -3.65
C LYS A 185 -6.53 -10.87 -2.80
N GLU A 186 -5.41 -10.22 -2.55
CA GLU A 186 -5.37 -8.82 -2.10
C GLU A 186 -4.66 -7.97 -3.15
N ARG A 187 -5.13 -6.75 -3.39
CA ARG A 187 -4.47 -5.79 -4.27
C ARG A 187 -4.00 -4.60 -3.47
N LEU A 188 -2.71 -4.32 -3.55
CA LEU A 188 -2.07 -3.21 -2.89
C LEU A 188 -1.76 -2.12 -3.92
N ARG A 189 -2.02 -0.87 -3.56
CA ARG A 189 -1.63 0.31 -4.32
C ARG A 189 -0.66 1.10 -3.47
N ILE A 190 0.62 1.06 -3.81
CA ILE A 190 1.69 1.68 -3.05
C ILE A 190 2.30 2.78 -3.90
N ARG A 191 2.29 4.01 -3.39
CA ARG A 191 2.92 5.17 -4.00
C ARG A 191 4.45 5.04 -3.94
N GLU A 192 5.17 5.70 -4.83
CA GLU A 192 6.64 5.65 -4.87
C GLU A 192 7.32 6.22 -3.61
N ASP A 193 6.61 7.04 -2.84
CA ASP A 193 7.01 7.49 -1.51
C ASP A 193 6.63 6.51 -0.38
N LEU A 194 6.33 5.25 -0.75
CA LEU A 194 6.06 4.12 0.13
C LEU A 194 4.70 4.15 0.85
N VAL A 195 3.84 5.14 0.58
CA VAL A 195 2.51 5.20 1.19
C VAL A 195 1.57 4.19 0.54
N LEU A 196 0.97 3.31 1.35
CA LEU A 196 -0.12 2.43 0.93
C LEU A 196 -1.40 3.27 0.80
N VAL A 197 -1.81 3.57 -0.43
CA VAL A 197 -2.98 4.41 -0.70
C VAL A 197 -4.28 3.63 -0.76
N GLU A 198 -4.23 2.36 -1.15
CA GLU A 198 -5.39 1.48 -1.17
C GLU A 198 -4.98 0.02 -0.97
N MET A 199 -5.87 -0.74 -0.33
CA MET A 199 -5.83 -2.19 -0.28
C MET A 199 -7.23 -2.73 -0.54
N ALA A 200 -7.39 -3.54 -1.59
CA ALA A 200 -8.64 -4.20 -1.94
C ALA A 200 -8.52 -5.70 -1.68
N TYR A 201 -9.59 -6.27 -1.12
CA TYR A 201 -9.70 -7.69 -0.82
C TYR A 201 -10.70 -8.33 -1.78
N PHE A 202 -10.30 -9.43 -2.38
CA PHE A 202 -11.12 -10.20 -3.32
C PHE A 202 -11.47 -11.54 -2.70
N ASP A 203 -12.69 -12.00 -2.94
CA ASP A 203 -13.11 -13.35 -2.55
C ASP A 203 -12.50 -14.42 -3.48
N GLN A 204 -12.93 -15.69 -3.31
CA GLN A 204 -12.44 -16.81 -4.11
C GLN A 204 -12.94 -16.75 -5.57
N ASP A 205 -14.02 -16.01 -5.83
CA ASP A 205 -14.55 -15.75 -7.18
C ASP A 205 -13.96 -14.47 -7.80
N MET A 206 -12.91 -13.91 -7.18
CA MET A 206 -12.22 -12.69 -7.60
C MET A 206 -13.13 -11.45 -7.67
N GLN A 207 -14.20 -11.41 -6.85
CA GLN A 207 -15.01 -10.22 -6.69
C GLN A 207 -14.46 -9.35 -5.55
N PRO A 208 -14.39 -8.02 -5.72
CA PRO A 208 -13.96 -7.15 -4.65
C PRO A 208 -15.01 -7.09 -3.55
N VAL A 209 -14.64 -7.43 -2.31
CA VAL A 209 -15.57 -7.50 -1.17
C VAL A 209 -15.27 -6.47 -0.09
N ARG A 210 -14.01 -6.10 0.10
CA ARG A 210 -13.61 -5.09 1.09
C ARG A 210 -12.53 -4.18 0.52
N ARG A 211 -12.47 -2.96 1.04
CA ARG A 211 -11.45 -1.99 0.64
C ARG A 211 -11.02 -1.15 1.84
N MET A 212 -9.72 -0.96 1.97
CA MET A 212 -9.11 0.06 2.81
C MET A 212 -8.55 1.15 1.91
N GLN A 213 -8.88 2.40 2.19
CA GLN A 213 -8.38 3.57 1.45
C GLN A 213 -7.74 4.56 2.39
N SER A 214 -6.61 5.12 1.99
CA SER A 214 -6.02 6.29 2.62
C SER A 214 -6.82 7.52 2.17
N LEU A 215 -7.43 8.22 3.13
CA LEU A 215 -8.25 9.41 2.88
C LEU A 215 -7.40 10.67 2.94
N ASP A 216 -6.45 10.71 3.88
CA ASP A 216 -5.51 11.81 4.05
C ASP A 216 -4.09 11.24 4.16
N ILE A 217 -3.16 11.94 3.53
CA ILE A 217 -1.73 11.63 3.57
C ILE A 217 -1.02 12.91 4.03
N GLY A 218 -0.15 12.78 5.00
CA GLY A 218 0.59 13.89 5.58
C GLY A 218 1.84 13.43 6.29
N GLU A 219 2.57 14.40 6.83
CA GLU A 219 3.74 14.13 7.66
C GLU A 219 3.30 13.93 9.11
N LEU A 220 3.72 12.83 9.74
CA LEU A 220 3.51 12.54 11.14
C LEU A 220 4.70 11.73 11.67
N GLY A 221 5.23 12.11 12.83
CA GLY A 221 6.45 11.49 13.38
C GLY A 221 7.67 11.60 12.45
N GLY A 222 7.75 12.65 11.61
CA GLY A 222 8.84 12.88 10.66
C GLY A 222 8.77 11.98 9.40
N ARG A 223 7.65 11.30 9.14
CA ARG A 223 7.48 10.44 7.97
C ARG A 223 6.20 10.77 7.22
N ILE A 224 6.24 10.73 5.88
CA ILE A 224 5.03 10.82 5.06
C ILE A 224 4.28 9.49 5.18
N MET A 225 3.01 9.54 5.57
CA MET A 225 2.17 8.36 5.78
C MET A 225 0.69 8.66 5.59
N ALA A 226 -0.12 7.63 5.48
CA ALA A 226 -1.57 7.77 5.58
C ALA A 226 -1.93 8.19 7.02
N THR A 227 -2.45 9.40 7.19
CA THR A 227 -2.86 9.92 8.50
C THR A 227 -4.30 9.58 8.82
N ARG A 228 -5.14 9.36 7.80
CA ARG A 228 -6.50 8.86 7.95
C ARG A 228 -6.82 7.81 6.90
N MET A 229 -7.41 6.70 7.31
CA MET A 229 -7.78 5.61 6.44
C MET A 229 -9.17 5.10 6.75
N ARG A 230 -9.85 4.54 5.75
CA ARG A 230 -11.19 3.96 5.86
C ARG A 230 -11.18 2.51 5.41
N MET A 231 -11.72 1.63 6.26
CA MET A 231 -12.06 0.25 5.91
C MET A 231 -13.56 0.14 5.67
N GLN A 232 -13.95 -0.53 4.60
CA GLN A 232 -15.33 -0.59 4.14
C GLN A 232 -15.61 -1.90 3.41
N ASP A 233 -16.79 -2.47 3.63
CA ASP A 233 -17.40 -3.50 2.79
C ASP A 233 -17.93 -2.84 1.51
N VAL A 234 -17.56 -3.35 0.34
CA VAL A 234 -17.93 -2.76 -0.96
C VAL A 234 -19.46 -2.78 -1.17
N ALA A 235 -20.14 -3.80 -0.65
CA ALA A 235 -21.59 -3.94 -0.75
C ALA A 235 -22.37 -3.01 0.22
N LYS A 236 -21.66 -2.34 1.18
CA LYS A 236 -22.28 -1.53 2.23
C LYS A 236 -21.65 -0.15 2.30
N PRO A 237 -21.87 0.72 1.29
CA PRO A 237 -21.19 2.02 1.19
C PRO A 237 -21.46 2.97 2.36
N ASP A 238 -22.60 2.81 3.06
CA ASP A 238 -22.98 3.64 4.22
C ASP A 238 -22.40 3.13 5.55
N GLN A 239 -21.66 2.03 5.54
CA GLN A 239 -21.03 1.42 6.71
C GLN A 239 -19.53 1.36 6.53
N TYR A 240 -18.80 1.94 7.46
CA TYR A 240 -17.33 1.95 7.41
C TYR A 240 -16.72 2.19 8.79
N THR A 241 -15.44 1.94 8.87
CA THR A 241 -14.61 2.33 10.01
C THR A 241 -13.46 3.20 9.50
N GLU A 242 -13.30 4.37 10.10
CA GLU A 242 -12.14 5.24 9.90
C GLU A 242 -11.17 5.14 11.08
N LEU A 243 -9.89 5.09 10.76
CA LEU A 243 -8.79 5.28 11.69
C LEU A 243 -8.05 6.54 11.29
N GLU A 244 -7.81 7.40 12.27
CA GLU A 244 -7.07 8.65 12.13
C GLU A 244 -5.95 8.67 13.17
N TYR A 245 -4.71 8.82 12.72
CA TYR A 245 -3.57 9.03 13.58
C TYR A 245 -3.58 10.49 14.07
N LEU A 246 -3.62 10.66 15.39
CA LEU A 246 -3.59 11.96 16.03
C LEU A 246 -2.17 12.36 16.44
N ASP A 247 -1.38 11.34 16.78
CA ASP A 247 0.02 11.48 17.16
C ASP A 247 0.77 10.19 16.82
N MET A 248 2.07 10.32 16.49
CA MET A 248 2.91 9.19 16.11
C MET A 248 4.38 9.50 16.40
N ASP A 249 5.00 8.63 17.16
CA ASP A 249 6.44 8.62 17.39
C ASP A 249 7.04 7.31 16.91
N PHE A 250 8.14 7.40 16.17
CA PHE A 250 8.88 6.24 15.69
C PHE A 250 10.17 6.05 16.47
N ASP A 251 10.63 4.80 16.49
CA ASP A 251 11.91 4.38 17.04
C ASP A 251 12.06 4.74 18.54
N VAL A 252 10.91 4.72 19.24
CA VAL A 252 10.81 5.01 20.69
C VAL A 252 11.26 3.81 21.52
N ASP A 253 11.75 4.07 22.72
CA ASP A 253 12.07 3.00 23.67
C ASP A 253 10.79 2.41 24.27
N VAL A 254 10.43 1.18 23.81
CA VAL A 254 9.28 0.44 24.32
C VAL A 254 9.78 -0.77 25.11
N PRO A 255 9.66 -0.75 26.45
CA PRO A 255 10.20 -1.82 27.28
C PRO A 255 9.45 -3.15 27.11
N ASP A 256 10.15 -4.28 27.27
CA ASP A 256 9.62 -5.63 27.13
C ASP A 256 8.35 -5.87 27.95
N ARG A 257 8.27 -5.30 29.15
CA ARG A 257 7.10 -5.41 30.02
C ARG A 257 5.82 -4.88 29.40
N MET A 258 5.91 -4.01 28.37
CA MET A 258 4.74 -3.47 27.67
C MET A 258 3.97 -4.58 26.94
N PHE A 259 4.67 -5.55 26.40
CA PHE A 259 4.08 -6.63 25.60
C PHE A 259 3.86 -7.91 26.44
N THR A 260 3.24 -7.79 27.59
CA THR A 260 2.95 -8.92 28.50
C THR A 260 1.45 -9.02 28.79
N LEU A 261 0.99 -10.21 29.21
CA LEU A 261 -0.39 -10.39 29.67
C LEU A 261 -0.69 -9.55 30.90
N PHE A 262 0.32 -9.29 31.74
CA PHE A 262 0.18 -8.36 32.87
C PHE A 262 -0.10 -6.94 32.37
N SER A 263 0.66 -6.44 31.42
CA SER A 263 0.43 -5.13 30.82
C SER A 263 -0.93 -5.06 30.14
N LEU A 264 -1.34 -6.11 29.40
CA LEU A 264 -2.65 -6.19 28.78
C LEU A 264 -3.80 -5.95 29.79
N GLN A 265 -3.67 -6.45 31.01
CA GLN A 265 -4.68 -6.34 32.09
C GLN A 265 -4.55 -5.06 32.93
N SER A 266 -3.32 -4.59 33.16
CA SER A 266 -3.02 -3.55 34.19
C SER A 266 -3.28 -2.12 33.76
N GLY A 267 -3.62 -1.88 32.49
CA GLY A 267 -3.82 -0.52 31.96
C GLY A 267 -5.06 0.21 32.43
N ARG A 268 -5.64 -0.17 33.56
CA ARG A 268 -6.83 0.47 34.14
C ARG A 268 -6.56 1.84 34.77
N ASN A 269 -5.32 2.17 35.13
CA ASN A 269 -5.01 3.27 36.02
C ASN A 269 -3.83 4.17 35.59
N ARG A 270 -3.49 4.24 34.29
CA ARG A 270 -2.48 5.21 33.84
C ARG A 270 -2.86 5.89 32.55
#